data_ee6ee4a6ca771db80671c6c1def45702
#
_entry.id   ee6ee4a6ca771db80671c6c1def45702
#
_cell.length_a   1.000
_cell.length_b   1.000
_cell.length_c   1.000
_cell.angle_alpha   90.00
_cell.angle_beta   90.00
_cell.angle_gamma   90.00
#
_symmetry.space_group_name_H-M   'P 1'
#
loop_
_entity.id
_entity.type
_entity.pdbx_description
1 polymer ?
#
loop_
_entity_poly.entity_id
_entity_poly.type
_entity_poly.pdbx_seq_one_letter_code
_entity_poly.pdbx_strand_id
1 'polypeptide(L)'
;MALWGKAAAGTQAQKPKWLSTDENSAYKKQDCVGMPGGWAMRAGTASSGNGNTGAQQEVLAAMKGNFGTTLAAPSITSARFITSALAAGSSKTVTVEVTWDERVTIAGSPQLTLANGNEGTGSGRTCVLTYTGTGSTANRKRFTATNITVAENDVITLGGGSQANIALNSGTLSDTTVGGTTTAALVVLTALTAQTITVTA
;
A
#
# COMPACT_ATOMS: atom_id res chain seq x y z
N MET A 1 -10.53 -0.45 -3.37
CA MET A 1 -10.54 1.01 -3.22
C MET A 1 -11.37 1.59 -4.35
N ALA A 2 -12.29 2.52 -4.07
CA ALA A 2 -12.98 3.22 -5.14
C ALA A 2 -11.95 4.09 -5.87
N LEU A 3 -11.78 3.90 -7.15
CA LEU A 3 -10.90 4.73 -7.99
C LEU A 3 -11.59 6.09 -8.20
N TRP A 4 -11.46 6.95 -7.22
CA TRP A 4 -11.91 8.33 -7.31
C TRP A 4 -11.00 9.08 -8.29
N GLY A 5 -11.58 9.84 -9.20
CA GLY A 5 -10.83 10.73 -10.08
C GLY A 5 -10.32 10.12 -11.38
N LYS A 6 -10.63 8.88 -11.69
CA LYS A 6 -10.33 8.37 -13.02
C LYS A 6 -11.26 9.00 -14.06
N ALA A 7 -10.64 9.59 -15.08
CA ALA A 7 -11.32 10.24 -16.19
C ALA A 7 -12.43 9.39 -16.79
N ALA A 8 -13.25 10.01 -17.58
CA ALA A 8 -14.47 9.56 -18.26
C ALA A 8 -14.57 8.12 -18.79
N ALA A 9 -13.48 7.35 -18.82
CA ALA A 9 -13.42 5.98 -19.34
C ALA A 9 -13.68 4.88 -18.29
N GLY A 10 -14.08 5.22 -17.06
CA GLY A 10 -14.38 4.21 -16.06
C GLY A 10 -15.61 3.37 -16.42
N THR A 11 -15.57 2.07 -16.11
CA THR A 11 -16.74 1.20 -16.26
C THR A 11 -17.87 1.64 -15.33
N GLN A 12 -19.11 1.25 -15.64
CA GLN A 12 -20.27 1.57 -14.80
C GLN A 12 -20.09 1.13 -13.32
N ALA A 13 -19.36 0.04 -13.09
CA ALA A 13 -19.06 -0.46 -11.75
C ALA A 13 -18.15 0.47 -10.90
N GLN A 14 -17.41 1.37 -11.54
CA GLN A 14 -16.50 2.32 -10.90
C GLN A 14 -17.15 3.68 -10.61
N LYS A 15 -18.36 3.91 -11.10
CA LYS A 15 -19.11 5.14 -10.90
C LYS A 15 -19.96 5.07 -9.62
N PRO A 16 -20.42 6.21 -9.10
CA PRO A 16 -21.20 6.23 -7.87
C PRO A 16 -22.39 5.28 -7.91
N LYS A 17 -22.51 4.42 -6.92
CA LYS A 17 -23.58 3.40 -6.87
C LYS A 17 -24.98 3.96 -6.67
N TRP A 18 -25.08 5.17 -6.10
CA TRP A 18 -26.38 5.82 -5.88
C TRP A 18 -26.99 6.42 -7.15
N LEU A 19 -26.21 6.55 -8.23
CA LEU A 19 -26.74 7.02 -9.49
C LEU A 19 -27.39 5.87 -10.27
N SER A 20 -28.50 6.17 -10.90
CA SER A 20 -29.25 5.22 -11.70
C SER A 20 -28.52 4.84 -12.99
N THR A 21 -28.70 3.62 -13.42
CA THR A 21 -28.37 3.17 -14.79
C THR A 21 -29.55 3.31 -15.74
N ASP A 22 -30.73 3.66 -15.24
CA ASP A 22 -31.93 3.87 -16.06
C ASP A 22 -31.76 5.11 -16.94
N GLU A 23 -31.97 4.94 -18.23
CA GLU A 23 -31.84 6.01 -19.22
C GLU A 23 -32.89 7.11 -19.09
N ASN A 24 -33.99 6.84 -18.39
CA ASN A 24 -35.03 7.82 -18.11
C ASN A 24 -34.81 8.60 -16.83
N SER A 25 -33.78 8.25 -16.05
CA SER A 25 -33.46 8.98 -14.82
C SER A 25 -32.92 10.37 -15.11
N ALA A 26 -33.29 11.35 -14.30
CA ALA A 26 -32.73 12.71 -14.37
C ALA A 26 -31.22 12.75 -14.18
N TYR A 27 -30.68 11.86 -13.33
CA TYR A 27 -29.24 11.73 -13.09
C TYR A 27 -28.77 10.33 -13.45
N LYS A 28 -28.03 10.25 -14.55
CA LYS A 28 -27.54 8.97 -15.08
C LYS A 28 -26.11 8.72 -14.72
N LYS A 29 -25.81 7.49 -14.39
CA LYS A 29 -24.47 7.04 -14.04
C LYS A 29 -23.45 7.25 -15.18
N GLN A 30 -23.87 7.10 -16.43
CA GLN A 30 -23.01 7.29 -17.61
C GLN A 30 -22.54 8.73 -17.78
N ASP A 31 -23.33 9.71 -17.36
CA ASP A 31 -23.04 11.13 -17.49
C ASP A 31 -22.13 11.65 -16.37
N CYS A 32 -21.87 10.83 -15.37
CA CYS A 32 -21.02 11.17 -14.26
C CYS A 32 -19.53 11.01 -14.64
N VAL A 33 -18.72 11.96 -14.21
CA VAL A 33 -17.26 12.00 -14.40
C VAL A 33 -16.55 12.20 -13.08
N GLY A 34 -15.44 11.51 -12.90
CA GLY A 34 -14.54 11.74 -11.77
C GLY A 34 -13.68 12.98 -11.99
N MET A 35 -13.58 13.81 -10.99
CA MET A 35 -12.73 15.00 -10.96
C MET A 35 -11.76 14.90 -9.76
N PRO A 36 -10.66 15.66 -9.74
CA PRO A 36 -9.75 15.67 -8.58
C PRO A 36 -10.42 15.98 -7.25
N GLY A 37 -11.50 16.76 -7.27
CA GLY A 37 -12.25 17.16 -6.08
C GLY A 37 -13.49 16.31 -5.78
N GLY A 38 -13.76 15.23 -6.53
CA GLY A 38 -14.94 14.39 -6.30
C GLY A 38 -15.62 13.91 -7.58
N TRP A 39 -16.93 13.82 -7.55
CA TRP A 39 -17.75 13.44 -8.70
C TRP A 39 -18.56 14.60 -9.20
N ALA A 40 -18.64 14.75 -10.52
CA ALA A 40 -19.41 15.77 -11.19
C ALA A 40 -20.27 15.19 -12.31
N MET A 41 -21.34 15.90 -12.66
CA MET A 41 -22.11 15.64 -13.87
C MET A 41 -21.44 16.35 -15.05
N ARG A 42 -21.27 15.64 -16.15
CA ARG A 42 -20.63 16.19 -17.36
C ARG A 42 -21.52 17.26 -17.97
N ALA A 43 -20.95 18.40 -18.31
CA ALA A 43 -21.65 19.48 -19.00
C ALA A 43 -22.15 19.01 -20.39
N GLY A 44 -23.27 19.55 -20.84
CA GLY A 44 -23.86 19.23 -22.13
C GLY A 44 -24.55 17.87 -22.23
N THR A 45 -24.69 17.13 -21.12
CA THR A 45 -25.43 15.87 -21.05
C THR A 45 -26.89 16.13 -20.69
N ALA A 46 -27.77 15.16 -21.00
CA ALA A 46 -29.17 15.25 -20.61
C ALA A 46 -29.36 15.44 -19.11
N SER A 47 -28.50 14.82 -18.32
CA SER A 47 -28.54 14.92 -16.85
C SER A 47 -28.10 16.28 -16.32
N SER A 48 -27.34 17.08 -17.07
CA SER A 48 -26.92 18.42 -16.67
C SER A 48 -28.01 19.50 -16.87
N GLY A 49 -29.11 19.13 -17.46
CA GLY A 49 -30.25 20.04 -17.69
C GLY A 49 -30.03 21.10 -18.78
N ASN A 50 -28.85 21.16 -19.41
CA ASN A 50 -28.61 22.04 -20.53
C ASN A 50 -27.65 21.39 -21.56
N GLY A 51 -27.82 21.71 -22.84
CA GLY A 51 -27.00 21.19 -23.95
C GLY A 51 -25.65 21.88 -24.12
N ASN A 52 -25.23 22.78 -23.24
CA ASN A 52 -23.98 23.54 -23.36
C ASN A 52 -22.78 22.72 -22.86
N THR A 53 -22.01 22.17 -23.78
CA THR A 53 -20.79 21.37 -23.46
C THR A 53 -19.65 22.21 -22.87
N GLY A 54 -19.69 23.52 -23.02
CA GLY A 54 -18.71 24.47 -22.44
C GLY A 54 -19.11 25.00 -21.06
N ALA A 55 -20.26 24.58 -20.49
CA ALA A 55 -20.68 24.99 -19.16
C ALA A 55 -19.78 24.40 -18.06
N GLN A 56 -19.84 24.98 -16.87
CA GLN A 56 -19.22 24.37 -15.70
C GLN A 56 -19.91 23.04 -15.37
N GLN A 57 -19.11 22.06 -14.95
CA GLN A 57 -19.63 20.78 -14.53
C GLN A 57 -20.36 20.91 -13.18
N GLU A 58 -21.51 20.27 -13.03
CA GLU A 58 -22.24 20.23 -11.78
C GLU A 58 -21.58 19.25 -10.80
N VAL A 59 -21.14 19.73 -9.66
CA VAL A 59 -20.50 18.91 -8.64
C VAL A 59 -21.56 18.12 -7.87
N LEU A 60 -21.54 16.80 -7.99
CA LEU A 60 -22.45 15.89 -7.29
C LEU A 60 -21.95 15.51 -5.90
N ALA A 61 -20.65 15.34 -5.75
CA ALA A 61 -20.04 15.05 -4.47
C ALA A 61 -18.64 15.67 -4.45
N ALA A 62 -18.40 16.54 -3.47
CA ALA A 62 -17.10 17.11 -3.21
C ALA A 62 -16.44 16.36 -2.04
N MET A 63 -15.15 16.14 -2.15
CA MET A 63 -14.36 15.60 -1.05
C MET A 63 -13.37 16.66 -0.58
N LYS A 64 -13.21 16.77 0.74
CA LYS A 64 -12.27 17.73 1.34
C LYS A 64 -10.83 17.28 1.02
N GLY A 65 -10.15 18.08 0.21
CA GLY A 65 -8.75 17.84 -0.19
C GLY A 65 -8.64 17.61 -1.71
N ASN A 66 -7.48 17.90 -2.24
CA ASN A 66 -7.17 17.58 -3.62
C ASN A 66 -6.89 16.09 -3.73
N PHE A 67 -7.72 15.39 -4.48
CA PHE A 67 -7.32 14.09 -4.99
C PHE A 67 -6.36 14.35 -6.14
N GLY A 68 -5.12 14.00 -5.96
CA GLY A 68 -4.16 14.06 -7.04
C GLY A 68 -4.67 13.21 -8.21
N THR A 69 -4.55 13.72 -9.41
CA THR A 69 -4.74 12.94 -10.65
C THR A 69 -3.63 11.92 -10.83
N THR A 70 -2.55 12.13 -10.11
CA THR A 70 -1.41 11.21 -9.94
C THR A 70 -1.33 10.88 -8.45
N LEU A 71 -1.53 9.65 -8.09
CA LEU A 71 -1.21 9.18 -6.75
C LEU A 71 0.30 9.38 -6.53
N ALA A 72 0.68 9.85 -5.36
CA ALA A 72 2.08 9.88 -4.95
C ALA A 72 2.64 8.44 -4.91
N ALA A 73 3.95 8.32 -4.80
CA ALA A 73 4.57 7.00 -4.62
C ALA A 73 3.93 6.26 -3.42
N PRO A 74 3.63 4.96 -3.56
CA PRO A 74 3.08 4.16 -2.46
C PRO A 74 3.90 4.31 -1.20
N SER A 75 3.26 4.64 -0.10
CA SER A 75 3.91 4.88 1.20
C SER A 75 3.64 3.74 2.17
N ILE A 76 4.64 3.38 2.98
CA ILE A 76 4.45 2.38 4.04
C ILE A 76 3.62 3.00 5.16
N THR A 77 2.48 2.38 5.46
CA THR A 77 1.58 2.80 6.53
C THR A 77 1.78 2.02 7.83
N SER A 78 2.20 0.76 7.71
CA SER A 78 2.52 -0.08 8.86
C SER A 78 3.42 -1.25 8.49
N ALA A 79 4.12 -1.76 9.50
CA ALA A 79 4.78 -3.04 9.43
C ALA A 79 4.52 -3.78 10.75
N ARG A 80 4.43 -5.11 10.69
CA ARG A 80 4.20 -5.93 11.89
C ARG A 80 4.85 -7.30 11.77
N PHE A 81 5.18 -7.88 12.88
CA PHE A 81 5.51 -9.28 12.93
C PHE A 81 4.26 -10.15 12.71
N ILE A 82 4.40 -11.18 11.88
CA ILE A 82 3.43 -12.30 11.78
C ILE A 82 3.85 -13.39 12.75
N THR A 83 5.16 -13.60 12.92
CA THR A 83 5.71 -14.46 13.98
C THR A 83 5.42 -13.82 15.31
N SER A 84 4.73 -14.53 16.21
CA SER A 84 4.30 -13.97 17.49
C SER A 84 5.28 -14.24 18.64
N ALA A 85 6.05 -15.32 18.54
CA ALA A 85 7.03 -15.73 19.54
C ALA A 85 8.15 -16.53 18.88
N LEU A 86 9.32 -16.51 19.49
CA LEU A 86 10.49 -17.29 19.09
C LEU A 86 11.13 -17.91 20.34
N ALA A 87 11.42 -19.21 20.26
CA ALA A 87 12.28 -19.88 21.20
C ALA A 87 13.70 -19.99 20.66
N ALA A 88 14.71 -20.01 21.53
CA ALA A 88 16.10 -20.17 21.16
C ALA A 88 16.34 -21.44 20.31
N GLY A 89 17.34 -21.39 19.47
CA GLY A 89 17.75 -22.52 18.62
C GLY A 89 17.98 -22.13 17.18
N SER A 90 18.30 -23.14 16.38
CA SER A 90 18.52 -23.06 14.92
C SER A 90 17.23 -23.30 14.14
N SER A 91 17.28 -23.03 12.83
CA SER A 91 16.18 -23.31 11.90
C SER A 91 14.85 -22.62 12.26
N LYS A 92 14.92 -21.43 12.83
CA LYS A 92 13.74 -20.63 13.15
C LYS A 92 13.28 -19.84 11.92
N THR A 93 11.99 -19.48 11.92
CA THR A 93 11.37 -18.69 10.86
C THR A 93 10.83 -17.39 11.43
N VAL A 94 11.21 -16.26 10.84
CA VAL A 94 10.66 -14.95 11.14
C VAL A 94 9.95 -14.42 9.92
N THR A 95 8.72 -13.96 10.08
CA THR A 95 7.92 -13.35 9.03
C THR A 95 7.42 -11.98 9.48
N VAL A 96 7.60 -11.01 8.62
CA VAL A 96 7.10 -9.64 8.75
C VAL A 96 6.15 -9.32 7.61
N GLU A 97 5.08 -8.62 7.91
CA GLU A 97 4.15 -8.06 6.92
C GLU A 97 4.30 -6.55 6.90
N VAL A 98 4.57 -6.00 5.72
CA VAL A 98 4.62 -4.56 5.47
C VAL A 98 3.40 -4.17 4.65
N THR A 99 2.72 -3.09 5.04
CA THR A 99 1.50 -2.57 4.42
C THR A 99 1.77 -1.20 3.82
N TRP A 100 1.37 -1.03 2.57
CA TRP A 100 1.34 0.26 1.88
C TRP A 100 -0.09 0.82 1.83
N ASP A 101 -0.20 2.13 1.62
CA ASP A 101 -1.48 2.84 1.43
C ASP A 101 -2.20 2.43 0.14
N GLU A 102 -1.46 1.89 -0.83
CA GLU A 102 -2.02 1.44 -2.10
C GLU A 102 -1.38 0.13 -2.59
N ARG A 103 -1.82 -0.34 -3.76
CA ARG A 103 -1.31 -1.57 -4.36
C ARG A 103 0.17 -1.40 -4.72
N VAL A 104 0.99 -2.39 -4.36
CA VAL A 104 2.40 -2.48 -4.73
C VAL A 104 2.66 -3.79 -5.47
N THR A 105 3.37 -3.69 -6.57
CA THR A 105 3.91 -4.84 -7.32
C THR A 105 5.37 -5.01 -6.98
N ILE A 106 5.76 -6.22 -6.65
CA ILE A 106 7.16 -6.58 -6.37
C ILE A 106 7.66 -7.51 -7.46
N ALA A 107 8.81 -7.18 -8.02
CA ALA A 107 9.59 -8.07 -8.88
C ALA A 107 10.98 -8.30 -8.27
N GLY A 108 11.54 -9.48 -8.47
CA GLY A 108 12.81 -9.87 -7.88
C GLY A 108 12.67 -10.30 -6.42
N SER A 109 13.74 -10.15 -5.66
CA SER A 109 13.86 -10.62 -4.28
C SER A 109 14.32 -9.49 -3.33
N PRO A 110 13.50 -8.43 -3.14
CA PRO A 110 13.80 -7.41 -2.14
C PRO A 110 13.95 -8.00 -0.75
N GLN A 111 14.77 -7.37 0.06
CA GLN A 111 15.10 -7.84 1.41
C GLN A 111 14.83 -6.78 2.46
N LEU A 112 14.39 -7.23 3.62
CA LEU A 112 14.23 -6.46 4.83
C LEU A 112 15.18 -6.99 5.89
N THR A 113 16.12 -6.15 6.35
CA THR A 113 17.07 -6.52 7.39
C THR A 113 16.58 -6.00 8.73
N LEU A 114 16.40 -6.88 9.69
CA LEU A 114 16.05 -6.56 11.07
C LEU A 114 17.29 -6.62 11.95
N ALA A 115 17.38 -5.73 12.91
CA ALA A 115 18.36 -5.84 13.96
C ALA A 115 17.98 -7.01 14.89
N ASN A 116 18.99 -7.81 15.26
CA ASN A 116 18.86 -8.83 16.30
C ASN A 116 19.91 -8.52 17.36
N GLY A 117 19.50 -7.81 18.41
CA GLY A 117 20.30 -7.49 19.57
C GLY A 117 20.25 -8.63 20.59
N ASN A 118 21.35 -8.85 21.30
CA ASN A 118 21.37 -9.73 22.47
C ASN A 118 21.59 -8.89 23.73
N GLU A 119 20.66 -8.94 24.66
CA GLU A 119 20.80 -8.27 25.94
C GLU A 119 21.92 -8.95 26.75
N GLY A 120 23.08 -8.32 26.78
CA GLY A 120 24.22 -8.71 27.64
C GLY A 120 25.50 -9.09 26.92
N THR A 121 25.51 -9.32 25.62
CA THR A 121 26.74 -9.70 24.88
C THR A 121 27.11 -8.76 23.74
N GLY A 122 26.31 -7.76 23.43
CA GLY A 122 26.68 -6.66 22.52
C GLY A 122 26.99 -7.03 21.07
N SER A 123 26.79 -8.26 20.65
CA SER A 123 26.99 -8.65 19.26
C SER A 123 25.69 -8.55 18.46
N GLY A 124 25.47 -7.39 17.84
CA GLY A 124 24.36 -7.20 16.93
C GLY A 124 24.39 -8.23 15.81
N ARG A 125 23.45 -9.16 15.83
CA ARG A 125 23.18 -10.05 14.69
C ARG A 125 22.16 -9.38 13.80
N THR A 126 22.13 -9.75 12.55
CA THR A 126 21.10 -9.29 11.61
C THR A 126 20.26 -10.46 11.16
N CYS A 127 18.97 -10.21 11.01
CA CYS A 127 18.04 -11.16 10.43
C CYS A 127 17.59 -10.62 9.08
N VAL A 128 17.98 -11.27 7.98
CA VAL A 128 17.65 -10.85 6.62
C VAL A 128 16.45 -11.63 6.13
N LEU A 129 15.34 -10.92 5.92
CA LEU A 129 14.10 -11.47 5.41
C LEU A 129 13.99 -11.17 3.92
N THR A 130 13.62 -12.16 3.13
CA THR A 130 13.40 -12.01 1.68
C THR A 130 11.91 -11.98 1.39
N TYR A 131 11.50 -11.20 0.40
CA TYR A 131 10.12 -11.14 -0.05
C TYR A 131 9.60 -12.53 -0.41
N THR A 132 8.38 -12.82 0.03
CA THR A 132 7.64 -14.02 -0.35
C THR A 132 6.25 -13.66 -0.87
N GLY A 133 5.83 -14.31 -1.96
CA GLY A 133 4.46 -14.18 -2.47
C GLY A 133 3.42 -14.82 -1.56
N THR A 134 3.83 -15.82 -0.77
CA THR A 134 2.92 -16.56 0.12
C THR A 134 2.35 -15.67 1.20
N GLY A 135 1.03 -15.58 1.26
CA GLY A 135 0.30 -14.74 2.21
C GLY A 135 0.36 -13.24 1.94
N SER A 136 1.02 -12.81 0.85
CA SER A 136 1.01 -11.42 0.39
C SER A 136 -0.31 -11.09 -0.33
N THR A 137 -0.76 -9.86 -0.20
CA THR A 137 -1.94 -9.31 -0.90
C THR A 137 -1.55 -8.12 -1.77
N ALA A 138 -2.54 -7.44 -2.34
CA ALA A 138 -2.29 -6.29 -3.24
C ALA A 138 -1.40 -5.22 -2.59
N ASN A 139 -1.73 -4.80 -1.37
CA ASN A 139 -1.05 -3.73 -0.63
C ASN A 139 -0.29 -4.22 0.62
N ARG A 140 -0.32 -5.51 0.93
CA ARG A 140 0.44 -6.11 2.04
C ARG A 140 1.41 -7.13 1.48
N LYS A 141 2.66 -7.00 1.85
CA LYS A 141 3.73 -7.88 1.37
C LYS A 141 4.46 -8.52 2.54
N ARG A 142 4.73 -9.80 2.42
CA ARG A 142 5.43 -10.57 3.45
C ARG A 142 6.89 -10.77 3.08
N PHE A 143 7.72 -10.64 4.09
CA PHE A 143 9.14 -10.91 4.05
C PHE A 143 9.43 -12.00 5.08
N THR A 144 10.14 -13.03 4.68
CA THR A 144 10.39 -14.19 5.53
C THR A 144 11.87 -14.57 5.51
N ALA A 145 12.41 -14.84 6.67
CA ALA A 145 13.67 -15.55 6.82
C ALA A 145 13.40 -16.94 7.39
N THR A 146 14.01 -17.94 6.80
CA THR A 146 14.00 -19.32 7.29
C THR A 146 15.40 -19.73 7.70
N ASN A 147 15.50 -20.75 8.55
CA ASN A 147 16.78 -21.29 9.02
C ASN A 147 17.69 -20.27 9.72
N ILE A 148 17.09 -19.29 10.41
CA ILE A 148 17.86 -18.39 11.28
C ILE A 148 18.18 -19.07 12.60
N THR A 149 19.31 -18.68 13.18
CA THR A 149 19.70 -19.10 14.53
C THR A 149 19.52 -17.93 15.47
N VAL A 150 18.77 -18.12 16.55
CA VAL A 150 18.53 -17.13 17.61
C VAL A 150 18.90 -17.72 18.95
N ALA A 151 19.45 -16.88 19.81
CA ALA A 151 19.79 -17.23 21.19
C ALA A 151 18.72 -16.73 22.16
N GLU A 152 18.68 -17.31 23.34
CA GLU A 152 17.85 -16.80 24.43
C GLU A 152 18.22 -15.34 24.74
N ASN A 153 17.23 -14.52 25.02
CA ASN A 153 17.32 -13.08 25.22
C ASN A 153 17.74 -12.25 23.98
N ASP A 154 17.83 -12.84 22.80
CA ASP A 154 17.92 -12.05 21.57
C ASP A 154 16.65 -11.19 21.40
N VAL A 155 16.83 -9.95 20.96
CA VAL A 155 15.74 -9.00 20.71
C VAL A 155 15.72 -8.62 19.24
N ILE A 156 14.75 -9.15 18.51
CA ILE A 156 14.56 -8.83 17.10
C ILE A 156 13.68 -7.59 17.00
N THR A 157 14.19 -6.54 16.37
CA THR A 157 13.51 -5.24 16.26
C THR A 157 13.10 -4.95 14.82
N LEU A 158 11.86 -4.49 14.67
CA LEU A 158 11.25 -4.01 13.42
C LEU A 158 10.80 -2.57 13.63
N GLY A 159 11.18 -1.67 12.71
CA GLY A 159 10.84 -0.24 12.80
C GLY A 159 11.75 0.55 13.72
N GLY A 160 11.43 1.84 13.88
CA GLY A 160 12.24 2.77 14.64
C GLY A 160 13.38 3.41 13.86
N GLY A 161 13.99 4.45 14.41
CA GLY A 161 14.94 5.31 13.72
C GLY A 161 16.20 4.64 13.17
N SER A 162 16.56 3.45 13.68
CA SER A 162 17.71 2.67 13.22
C SER A 162 17.34 1.57 12.21
N GLN A 163 16.05 1.44 11.85
CA GLN A 163 15.60 0.43 10.94
C GLN A 163 16.14 0.71 9.52
N ALA A 164 16.82 -0.26 8.94
CA ALA A 164 17.25 -0.17 7.54
C ALA A 164 16.04 -0.18 6.59
N ASN A 165 16.14 0.57 5.51
CA ASN A 165 15.16 0.53 4.42
C ASN A 165 15.12 -0.85 3.77
N ILE A 166 14.01 -1.16 3.11
CA ILE A 166 13.93 -2.36 2.28
C ILE A 166 14.96 -2.23 1.14
N ALA A 167 15.88 -3.19 1.07
CA ALA A 167 16.88 -3.28 0.02
C ALA A 167 16.27 -3.95 -1.21
N LEU A 168 16.35 -3.32 -2.37
CA LEU A 168 15.71 -3.82 -3.59
C LEU A 168 16.43 -5.03 -4.20
N ASN A 169 17.75 -5.18 -4.01
CA ASN A 169 18.55 -6.31 -4.53
C ASN A 169 18.28 -6.60 -6.01
N SER A 170 18.41 -5.59 -6.85
CA SER A 170 18.08 -5.61 -8.28
C SER A 170 16.60 -5.92 -8.60
N GLY A 171 15.75 -5.97 -7.57
CA GLY A 171 14.31 -6.05 -7.73
C GLY A 171 13.66 -4.68 -7.83
N THR A 172 12.35 -4.65 -7.95
CA THR A 172 11.56 -3.43 -7.96
C THR A 172 10.38 -3.53 -7.00
N LEU A 173 10.08 -2.40 -6.35
CA LEU A 173 8.81 -2.15 -5.67
C LEU A 173 8.16 -0.97 -6.38
N SER A 174 7.00 -1.16 -6.95
CA SER A 174 6.33 -0.11 -7.72
C SER A 174 4.83 -0.18 -7.55
N ASP A 175 4.19 0.96 -7.70
CA ASP A 175 2.77 1.04 -7.93
C ASP A 175 2.39 0.29 -9.21
N THR A 176 1.21 -0.29 -9.21
CA THR A 176 0.59 -0.80 -10.44
C THR A 176 -0.29 0.30 -10.98
N THR A 177 0.28 1.20 -11.77
CA THR A 177 -0.48 2.32 -12.32
C THR A 177 -1.59 1.89 -13.25
N VAL A 178 -2.70 2.55 -13.06
CA VAL A 178 -3.73 2.65 -14.08
C VAL A 178 -3.42 3.88 -14.93
N GLY A 179 -2.80 3.68 -16.08
CA GLY A 179 -2.50 4.78 -17.00
C GLY A 179 -1.07 4.82 -17.57
N GLY A 180 -0.25 3.83 -17.26
CA GLY A 180 1.03 3.63 -17.96
C GLY A 180 2.27 4.26 -17.33
N THR A 181 2.17 4.97 -16.19
CA THR A 181 3.35 5.45 -15.46
C THR A 181 3.51 4.65 -14.17
N THR A 182 4.60 3.94 -14.05
CA THR A 182 4.95 3.18 -12.83
C THR A 182 5.74 4.06 -11.88
N THR A 183 5.27 4.24 -10.66
CA THR A 183 5.96 5.01 -9.63
C THR A 183 6.61 4.06 -8.63
N ALA A 184 7.88 4.30 -8.28
CA ALA A 184 8.56 3.50 -7.28
C ALA A 184 7.90 3.68 -5.90
N ALA A 185 7.63 2.57 -5.22
CA ALA A 185 7.09 2.59 -3.86
C ALA A 185 8.17 3.00 -2.86
N LEU A 186 7.78 3.72 -1.80
CA LEU A 186 8.68 4.06 -0.71
C LEU A 186 9.07 2.80 0.08
N VAL A 187 10.33 2.75 0.49
CA VAL A 187 10.95 1.62 1.18
C VAL A 187 11.36 1.94 2.62
N VAL A 188 10.97 3.12 3.11
CA VAL A 188 11.41 3.68 4.40
C VAL A 188 10.53 3.17 5.53
N LEU A 189 11.16 2.57 6.54
CA LEU A 189 10.50 2.03 7.73
C LEU A 189 10.88 2.80 9.02
N THR A 190 11.78 3.77 8.94
CA THR A 190 12.31 4.49 10.09
C THR A 190 11.25 5.30 10.85
N ALA A 191 10.20 5.74 10.17
CA ALA A 191 9.09 6.48 10.76
C ALA A 191 8.09 5.60 11.54
N LEU A 192 8.20 4.28 11.42
CA LEU A 192 7.30 3.35 12.12
C LEU A 192 7.72 3.19 13.58
N THR A 193 6.73 3.01 14.44
CA THR A 193 7.00 2.65 15.84
C THR A 193 7.72 1.31 15.92
N ALA A 194 8.81 1.27 16.69
CA ALA A 194 9.56 0.05 16.89
C ALA A 194 8.71 -1.04 17.56
N GLN A 195 8.83 -2.26 17.05
CA GLN A 195 8.23 -3.46 17.62
C GLN A 195 9.34 -4.48 17.86
N THR A 196 9.22 -5.28 18.90
CA THR A 196 10.24 -6.25 19.28
C THR A 196 9.66 -7.63 19.53
N ILE A 197 10.44 -8.66 19.23
CA ILE A 197 10.24 -10.02 19.72
C ILE A 197 11.46 -10.38 20.57
N THR A 198 11.24 -10.71 21.84
CA THR A 198 12.27 -11.27 22.69
C THR A 198 12.25 -12.79 22.57
N VAL A 199 13.43 -13.36 22.33
CA VAL A 199 13.61 -14.82 22.21
C VAL A 199 13.62 -15.44 23.60
N THR A 200 12.78 -16.41 23.81
CA THR A 200 12.71 -17.19 25.07
C THR A 200 13.60 -18.44 25.01
N ALA A 201 13.75 -19.08 26.16
CA ALA A 201 14.48 -20.35 26.25
C ALA A 201 13.87 -21.45 25.36
#